data_8221ce1e284b16d22890c4bda76098a1
#
_entry.id   8221ce1e284b16d22890c4bda76098a1
#
_cell.length_a   1.000
_cell.length_b   1.000
_cell.length_c   1.000
_cell.angle_alpha   90.00
_cell.angle_beta   90.00
_cell.angle_gamma   90.00
#
_symmetry.space_group_name_H-M   'P 1'
#
loop_
_entity.id
_entity.type
_entity.pdbx_description
1 polymer ?
#
loop_
_entity_poly.entity_id
_entity_poly.type
_entity_poly.pdbx_seq_one_letter_code
_entity_poly.pdbx_strand_id
1 'polypeptide(L)'
;MPKKIIYFFLTILTVVAVISPAFTASAYEITGFEVSAKAGMLVSMDTGETLYSKNIDEKVYPASITKIMTVTLMLESEKYDPTGKVTMSKEVDRLITGTGSAVSNLKIGEEITQLDLVYTVLMSSFGDCAYLAALYYGGSVEAFVEQMNNKAAELGLTGTHYTNPVGLHDAQNYTTVRDIHTLATYALKNETFKTVCETARYTIEATNMSGKRTISTTNLMQDSNTNYYYQYARGVKTGFTDEAGRCLVSTATYNGYNYMCILMKCPANAGKRYEFIESANLYRWAFNNFSFKQVADSTEPVCELPVDLSFETDFVPLYFEKPFVTVLPNEADSSTIVVKPKLTCERKDAPIKKGEILG
;
A
#
# COMPACT_ATOMS: atom_id res chain seq x y z
N MET A 1 22.61 17.88 58.46
CA MET A 1 21.62 18.07 57.42
C MET A 1 22.25 17.75 56.06
N PRO A 2 21.90 16.67 55.37
CA PRO A 2 22.47 16.37 54.08
C PRO A 2 21.79 17.21 52.99
N LYS A 3 22.57 17.92 52.20
CA LYS A 3 22.10 18.64 51.00
C LYS A 3 21.62 17.62 49.96
N LYS A 4 20.31 17.59 49.72
CA LYS A 4 19.74 16.86 48.60
C LYS A 4 20.12 17.59 47.29
N ILE A 5 20.97 16.94 46.49
CA ILE A 5 21.25 17.36 45.12
C ILE A 5 20.01 16.98 44.29
N ILE A 6 19.23 17.97 43.90
CA ILE A 6 18.08 17.80 43.03
C ILE A 6 18.64 17.88 41.58
N TYR A 7 18.59 16.76 40.85
CA TYR A 7 18.92 16.73 39.44
C TYR A 7 17.73 17.34 38.67
N PHE A 8 18.01 18.44 37.98
CA PHE A 8 17.08 19.06 37.04
C PHE A 8 17.06 18.20 35.76
N PHE A 9 16.03 17.37 35.58
CA PHE A 9 15.81 16.64 34.34
C PHE A 9 14.92 17.47 33.41
N LEU A 10 15.52 18.10 32.40
CA LEU A 10 14.80 18.69 31.30
C LEU A 10 14.09 17.55 30.54
N THR A 11 12.78 17.50 30.65
CA THR A 11 11.98 16.44 30.01
C THR A 11 11.60 16.90 28.62
N ILE A 12 12.27 16.38 27.61
CA ILE A 12 11.82 16.51 26.21
C ILE A 12 10.76 15.43 26.02
N LEU A 13 9.53 15.86 25.80
CA LEU A 13 8.40 14.99 25.54
C LEU A 13 8.16 14.91 24.05
N THR A 14 8.06 13.71 23.53
CA THR A 14 7.88 13.45 22.11
C THR A 14 6.40 13.32 21.81
N VAL A 15 5.87 14.22 20.99
CA VAL A 15 4.50 14.14 20.48
C VAL A 15 4.56 13.36 19.15
N VAL A 16 3.97 12.18 19.15
CA VAL A 16 3.64 11.50 17.88
C VAL A 16 2.25 11.99 17.48
N ALA A 17 2.19 12.92 16.55
CA ALA A 17 0.92 13.29 15.93
C ALA A 17 0.37 12.08 15.17
N VAL A 18 -0.54 11.33 15.78
CA VAL A 18 -1.39 10.43 15.02
C VAL A 18 -2.39 11.31 14.28
N ILE A 19 -1.99 11.74 13.09
CA ILE A 19 -2.91 12.35 12.16
C ILE A 19 -3.82 11.19 11.70
N SER A 20 -4.94 10.99 12.37
CA SER A 20 -6.10 10.43 11.68
C SER A 20 -6.51 11.51 10.70
N PRO A 21 -6.26 11.36 9.39
CA PRO A 21 -6.77 12.31 8.45
C PRO A 21 -8.29 12.20 8.57
N ALA A 22 -8.92 13.20 9.17
CA ALA A 22 -10.30 13.48 8.83
C ALA A 22 -10.22 13.82 7.33
N PHE A 23 -10.45 12.83 6.47
CA PHE A 23 -10.50 12.99 5.04
C PHE A 23 -11.69 13.92 4.72
N THR A 24 -11.51 15.20 4.93
CA THR A 24 -12.21 16.18 4.13
C THR A 24 -11.56 16.07 2.76
N ALA A 25 -12.29 15.46 1.81
CA ALA A 25 -11.85 15.33 0.43
C ALA A 25 -11.79 16.72 -0.22
N SER A 26 -10.78 17.50 0.13
CA SER A 26 -10.34 18.64 -0.66
C SER A 26 -9.28 18.10 -1.61
N ALA A 27 -9.72 17.30 -2.59
CA ALA A 27 -8.87 16.97 -3.71
C ALA A 27 -8.52 18.27 -4.42
N TYR A 28 -7.23 18.49 -4.62
CA TYR A 28 -6.77 19.62 -5.41
C TYR A 28 -7.29 19.47 -6.85
N GLU A 29 -7.66 20.58 -7.47
CA GLU A 29 -8.17 20.56 -8.84
C GLU A 29 -7.05 20.17 -9.82
N ILE A 30 -7.28 19.09 -10.57
CA ILE A 30 -6.35 18.68 -11.62
C ILE A 30 -6.56 19.59 -12.83
N THR A 31 -5.47 20.14 -13.34
CA THR A 31 -5.47 20.94 -14.56
C THR A 31 -4.72 20.24 -15.68
N GLY A 32 -5.21 20.37 -16.90
CA GLY A 32 -4.51 19.96 -18.12
C GLY A 32 -4.75 18.51 -18.59
N PHE A 33 -5.47 17.67 -17.82
CA PHE A 33 -5.89 16.33 -18.26
C PHE A 33 -7.12 15.85 -17.47
N GLU A 34 -7.77 14.82 -17.99
CA GLU A 34 -8.89 14.16 -17.32
C GLU A 34 -8.48 12.76 -16.86
N VAL A 35 -9.09 12.30 -15.75
CA VAL A 35 -8.97 10.93 -15.25
C VAL A 35 -10.25 10.18 -15.59
N SER A 36 -10.16 9.27 -16.56
CA SER A 36 -11.29 8.48 -17.04
C SER A 36 -11.63 7.30 -16.14
N ALA A 37 -10.72 6.91 -15.22
CA ALA A 37 -10.98 5.90 -14.21
C ALA A 37 -12.28 6.23 -13.45
N LYS A 38 -13.10 5.21 -13.15
CA LYS A 38 -14.34 5.38 -12.39
C LYS A 38 -14.07 5.80 -10.95
N ALA A 39 -13.05 5.21 -10.35
CA ALA A 39 -12.58 5.54 -9.01
C ALA A 39 -11.06 5.58 -8.99
N GLY A 40 -10.49 6.46 -8.18
CA GLY A 40 -9.03 6.60 -8.11
C GLY A 40 -8.54 7.46 -6.96
N MET A 41 -7.26 7.32 -6.63
CA MET A 41 -6.57 8.06 -5.58
C MET A 41 -5.10 8.25 -5.95
N LEU A 42 -4.57 9.42 -5.62
CA LEU A 42 -3.12 9.65 -5.54
C LEU A 42 -2.79 10.15 -4.14
N VAL A 43 -1.86 9.49 -3.48
CA VAL A 43 -1.48 9.79 -2.10
C VAL A 43 0.03 9.86 -1.96
N SER A 44 0.52 10.76 -1.11
CA SER A 44 1.90 10.74 -0.62
C SER A 44 2.03 9.65 0.44
N MET A 45 2.86 8.65 0.20
CA MET A 45 3.07 7.55 1.15
C MET A 45 3.87 7.98 2.38
N ASP A 46 4.65 9.06 2.27
CA ASP A 46 5.50 9.55 3.35
C ASP A 46 4.71 10.40 4.36
N THR A 47 3.66 11.08 3.91
CA THR A 47 2.85 11.97 4.77
C THR A 47 1.42 11.50 4.96
N GLY A 48 0.93 10.56 4.13
CA GLY A 48 -0.46 10.14 4.10
C GLY A 48 -1.40 11.14 3.41
N GLU A 49 -0.88 12.27 2.90
CA GLU A 49 -1.71 13.31 2.26
C GLU A 49 -2.28 12.81 0.94
N THR A 50 -3.60 12.97 0.79
CA THR A 50 -4.32 12.64 -0.45
C THR A 50 -4.30 13.82 -1.40
N LEU A 51 -3.58 13.70 -2.52
CA LEU A 51 -3.46 14.76 -3.52
C LEU A 51 -4.61 14.74 -4.53
N TYR A 52 -5.10 13.55 -4.85
CA TYR A 52 -6.24 13.33 -5.74
C TYR A 52 -7.14 12.23 -5.20
N SER A 53 -8.45 12.44 -5.29
CA SER A 53 -9.45 11.42 -4.96
C SER A 53 -10.67 11.53 -5.87
N LYS A 54 -11.20 10.37 -6.27
CA LYS A 54 -12.43 10.23 -7.04
C LYS A 54 -13.13 8.95 -6.63
N ASN A 55 -14.36 9.05 -6.12
CA ASN A 55 -15.21 7.91 -5.78
C ASN A 55 -14.51 6.82 -4.93
N ILE A 56 -13.66 7.22 -3.99
CA ILE A 56 -12.75 6.29 -3.28
C ILE A 56 -13.47 5.26 -2.42
N ASP A 57 -14.72 5.50 -2.05
CA ASP A 57 -15.56 4.61 -1.24
C ASP A 57 -16.60 3.85 -2.08
N GLU A 58 -16.63 4.08 -3.40
CA GLU A 58 -17.51 3.34 -4.28
C GLU A 58 -17.01 1.90 -4.45
N LYS A 59 -17.94 0.93 -4.37
CA LYS A 59 -17.61 -0.48 -4.63
C LYS A 59 -17.27 -0.68 -6.09
N VAL A 60 -16.12 -1.33 -6.32
CA VAL A 60 -15.60 -1.70 -7.63
C VAL A 60 -15.12 -3.15 -7.62
N TYR A 61 -15.04 -3.78 -8.78
CA TYR A 61 -14.50 -5.13 -8.90
C TYR A 61 -12.97 -5.07 -8.95
N PRO A 62 -12.27 -5.85 -8.10
CA PRO A 62 -10.82 -5.76 -7.98
C PRO A 62 -10.07 -6.40 -9.17
N ALA A 63 -10.67 -7.36 -9.87
CA ALA A 63 -9.92 -8.23 -10.78
C ALA A 63 -8.65 -8.76 -10.08
N SER A 64 -7.53 -8.89 -10.79
CA SER A 64 -6.28 -9.40 -10.23
C SER A 64 -5.60 -8.50 -9.17
N ILE A 65 -6.16 -7.34 -8.82
CA ILE A 65 -5.73 -6.58 -7.64
C ILE A 65 -5.96 -7.42 -6.36
N THR A 66 -6.93 -8.33 -6.36
CA THR A 66 -7.16 -9.37 -5.34
C THR A 66 -5.87 -10.10 -4.93
N LYS A 67 -4.94 -10.31 -5.87
CA LYS A 67 -3.70 -11.04 -5.62
C LYS A 67 -2.73 -10.32 -4.65
N ILE A 68 -2.95 -9.04 -4.37
CA ILE A 68 -2.25 -8.35 -3.27
C ILE A 68 -2.58 -9.05 -1.95
N MET A 69 -3.86 -9.31 -1.66
CA MET A 69 -4.28 -10.05 -0.48
C MET A 69 -3.76 -11.50 -0.49
N THR A 70 -3.84 -12.19 -1.64
CA THR A 70 -3.33 -13.56 -1.78
C THR A 70 -1.87 -13.65 -1.39
N VAL A 71 -1.02 -12.76 -1.93
CA VAL A 71 0.43 -12.76 -1.62
C VAL A 71 0.71 -12.31 -0.19
N THR A 72 -0.08 -11.37 0.34
CA THR A 72 0.04 -10.97 1.76
C THR A 72 -0.12 -12.18 2.67
N LEU A 73 -1.17 -12.99 2.47
CA LEU A 73 -1.40 -14.20 3.27
C LEU A 73 -0.33 -15.28 3.06
N MET A 74 0.20 -15.42 1.84
CA MET A 74 1.32 -16.34 1.58
C MET A 74 2.52 -15.97 2.44
N LEU A 75 2.91 -14.69 2.44
CA LEU A 75 4.11 -14.19 3.11
C LEU A 75 3.98 -14.13 4.65
N GLU A 76 2.75 -14.06 5.17
CA GLU A 76 2.46 -14.09 6.60
C GLU A 76 2.27 -15.50 7.15
N SER A 77 2.14 -16.48 6.28
CA SER A 77 1.92 -17.87 6.72
C SER A 77 3.16 -18.43 7.41
N GLU A 78 2.96 -19.13 8.53
CA GLU A 78 4.04 -19.89 9.18
C GLU A 78 4.63 -21.00 8.27
N LYS A 79 3.91 -21.39 7.21
CA LYS A 79 4.39 -22.33 6.19
C LYS A 79 5.32 -21.70 5.18
N TYR A 80 5.47 -20.37 5.16
CA TYR A 80 6.29 -19.71 4.16
C TYR A 80 7.78 -19.94 4.40
N ASP A 81 8.39 -20.63 3.44
CA ASP A 81 9.84 -20.80 3.31
C ASP A 81 10.22 -20.45 1.87
N PRO A 82 11.01 -19.38 1.63
CA PRO A 82 11.35 -18.95 0.27
C PRO A 82 12.02 -20.06 -0.56
N THR A 83 12.69 -21.03 0.08
CA THR A 83 13.36 -22.17 -0.56
C THR A 83 12.51 -23.43 -0.61
N GLY A 84 11.48 -23.48 0.20
CA GLY A 84 10.50 -24.57 0.25
C GLY A 84 9.82 -24.77 -1.10
N LYS A 85 9.48 -25.99 -1.45
CA LYS A 85 8.88 -26.30 -2.75
C LYS A 85 7.37 -26.49 -2.64
N VAL A 86 6.69 -26.10 -3.71
CA VAL A 86 5.27 -26.37 -3.94
C VAL A 86 5.10 -27.08 -5.28
N THR A 87 4.14 -27.99 -5.35
CA THR A 87 3.94 -28.84 -6.52
C THR A 87 2.61 -28.53 -7.19
N MET A 88 2.63 -28.27 -8.51
CA MET A 88 1.44 -28.04 -9.30
C MET A 88 0.55 -29.30 -9.31
N SER A 89 -0.69 -29.15 -8.95
CA SER A 89 -1.62 -30.28 -8.79
C SER A 89 -2.69 -30.32 -9.91
N LYS A 90 -3.29 -31.51 -10.09
CA LYS A 90 -4.46 -31.67 -11.00
C LYS A 90 -5.66 -30.83 -10.54
N GLU A 91 -5.77 -30.57 -9.27
CA GLU A 91 -6.86 -29.74 -8.74
C GLU A 91 -6.76 -28.31 -9.17
N VAL A 92 -5.53 -27.73 -9.17
CA VAL A 92 -5.28 -26.40 -9.72
C VAL A 92 -5.68 -26.32 -11.19
N ASP A 93 -5.26 -27.32 -11.99
CA ASP A 93 -5.61 -27.38 -13.40
C ASP A 93 -7.13 -27.40 -13.63
N ARG A 94 -7.87 -28.17 -12.82
CA ARG A 94 -9.33 -28.19 -12.86
C ARG A 94 -9.97 -26.85 -12.48
N LEU A 95 -9.43 -26.16 -11.46
CA LEU A 95 -9.94 -24.88 -10.96
C LEU A 95 -9.73 -23.74 -11.97
N ILE A 96 -8.63 -23.75 -12.73
CA ILE A 96 -8.29 -22.66 -13.64
C ILE A 96 -8.81 -22.88 -15.07
N THR A 97 -9.04 -24.12 -15.48
CA THR A 97 -9.50 -24.45 -16.84
C THR A 97 -10.82 -23.76 -17.16
N GLY A 98 -10.89 -23.06 -18.30
CA GLY A 98 -12.08 -22.37 -18.79
C GLY A 98 -12.36 -21.02 -18.12
N THR A 99 -11.56 -20.57 -17.17
CA THR A 99 -11.77 -19.28 -16.48
C THR A 99 -11.33 -18.06 -17.27
N GLY A 100 -10.52 -18.23 -18.34
CA GLY A 100 -9.91 -17.13 -19.10
C GLY A 100 -8.78 -16.40 -18.38
N SER A 101 -8.37 -16.87 -17.18
CA SER A 101 -7.24 -16.26 -16.45
C SER A 101 -5.91 -16.62 -17.12
N ALA A 102 -4.92 -15.72 -16.99
CA ALA A 102 -3.54 -16.02 -17.38
C ALA A 102 -2.98 -17.20 -16.57
N VAL A 103 -2.20 -18.06 -17.20
CA VAL A 103 -1.61 -19.26 -16.60
C VAL A 103 -0.10 -19.30 -16.77
N SER A 104 0.57 -19.92 -15.81
CA SER A 104 2.03 -20.02 -15.74
C SER A 104 2.64 -21.05 -16.71
N ASN A 105 1.82 -21.96 -17.26
CA ASN A 105 2.25 -23.15 -17.99
C ASN A 105 3.10 -24.11 -17.15
N LEU A 106 2.95 -24.11 -15.82
CA LEU A 106 3.47 -25.15 -14.94
C LEU A 106 2.77 -26.46 -15.22
N LYS A 107 3.53 -27.53 -15.34
CA LYS A 107 3.00 -28.88 -15.58
C LYS A 107 2.53 -29.53 -14.28
N ILE A 108 1.50 -30.36 -14.35
CA ILE A 108 1.08 -31.16 -13.19
C ILE A 108 2.28 -32.00 -12.71
N GLY A 109 2.62 -31.90 -11.42
CA GLY A 109 3.81 -32.50 -10.83
C GLY A 109 5.09 -31.66 -10.93
N GLU A 110 5.03 -30.49 -11.54
CA GLU A 110 6.16 -29.54 -11.55
C GLU A 110 6.29 -28.84 -10.23
N GLU A 111 7.53 -28.74 -9.73
CA GLU A 111 7.87 -28.12 -8.45
C GLU A 111 8.59 -26.80 -8.68
N ILE A 112 8.10 -25.76 -8.02
CA ILE A 112 8.77 -24.45 -7.93
C ILE A 112 8.99 -24.07 -6.47
N THR A 113 9.89 -23.13 -6.21
CA THR A 113 10.06 -22.60 -4.85
C THR A 113 8.86 -21.73 -4.45
N GLN A 114 8.62 -21.58 -3.16
CA GLN A 114 7.57 -20.67 -2.68
C GLN A 114 7.88 -19.22 -3.06
N LEU A 115 9.14 -18.83 -3.17
CA LEU A 115 9.53 -17.52 -3.70
C LEU A 115 9.16 -17.37 -5.18
N ASP A 116 9.42 -18.40 -6.01
CA ASP A 116 8.96 -18.41 -7.42
C ASP A 116 7.44 -18.27 -7.50
N LEU A 117 6.71 -18.94 -6.59
CA LEU A 117 5.25 -18.83 -6.52
C LEU A 117 4.82 -17.39 -6.21
N VAL A 118 5.48 -16.69 -5.30
CA VAL A 118 5.20 -15.26 -5.02
C VAL A 118 5.42 -14.42 -6.28
N TYR A 119 6.52 -14.62 -7.01
CA TYR A 119 6.79 -13.91 -8.25
C TYR A 119 5.74 -14.19 -9.33
N THR A 120 5.31 -15.45 -9.49
CA THR A 120 4.29 -15.82 -10.49
C THR A 120 2.92 -15.21 -10.19
N VAL A 121 2.52 -15.15 -8.93
CA VAL A 121 1.23 -14.57 -8.49
C VAL A 121 1.24 -13.05 -8.57
N LEU A 122 2.26 -12.40 -8.01
CA LEU A 122 2.24 -10.94 -7.87
C LEU A 122 2.66 -10.24 -9.17
N MET A 123 3.81 -10.62 -9.73
CA MET A 123 4.42 -9.95 -10.88
C MET A 123 3.71 -10.30 -12.19
N SER A 124 3.53 -11.60 -12.48
CA SER A 124 2.95 -12.07 -13.75
C SER A 124 1.44 -12.31 -13.67
N SER A 125 0.85 -12.22 -12.48
CA SER A 125 -0.60 -12.33 -12.30
C SER A 125 -1.21 -13.69 -12.67
N PHE A 126 -0.45 -14.78 -12.63
CA PHE A 126 -0.95 -16.09 -13.01
C PHE A 126 -2.00 -16.62 -12.04
N GLY A 127 -3.15 -17.00 -12.57
CA GLY A 127 -4.30 -17.46 -11.78
C GLY A 127 -4.16 -18.88 -11.24
N ASP A 128 -3.55 -19.79 -12.02
CA ASP A 128 -3.19 -21.13 -11.60
C ASP A 128 -2.27 -21.10 -10.37
N CYS A 129 -1.29 -20.22 -10.36
CA CYS A 129 -0.39 -20.02 -9.22
C CYS A 129 -1.12 -19.44 -7.99
N ALA A 130 -2.13 -18.60 -8.18
CA ALA A 130 -2.94 -18.10 -7.06
C ALA A 130 -3.83 -19.21 -6.45
N TYR A 131 -4.38 -20.12 -7.26
CA TYR A 131 -5.06 -21.30 -6.76
C TYR A 131 -4.10 -22.27 -6.08
N LEU A 132 -2.89 -22.48 -6.64
CA LEU A 132 -1.86 -23.30 -6.00
C LEU A 132 -1.52 -22.75 -4.60
N ALA A 133 -1.36 -21.43 -4.49
CA ALA A 133 -1.13 -20.77 -3.21
C ALA A 133 -2.29 -21.02 -2.23
N ALA A 134 -3.54 -20.86 -2.68
CA ALA A 134 -4.71 -21.09 -1.84
C ALA A 134 -4.79 -22.53 -1.32
N LEU A 135 -4.56 -23.51 -2.17
CA LEU A 135 -4.56 -24.92 -1.76
C LEU A 135 -3.40 -25.26 -0.80
N TYR A 136 -2.21 -24.71 -1.04
CA TYR A 136 -1.04 -24.98 -0.21
C TYR A 136 -1.13 -24.32 1.18
N TYR A 137 -1.45 -23.05 1.23
CA TYR A 137 -1.47 -22.28 2.48
C TYR A 137 -2.79 -22.42 3.23
N GLY A 138 -3.92 -22.47 2.54
CA GLY A 138 -5.25 -22.59 3.13
C GLY A 138 -5.72 -24.04 3.34
N GLY A 139 -5.15 -24.98 2.59
CA GLY A 139 -5.63 -26.37 2.57
C GLY A 139 -6.84 -26.60 1.63
N SER A 140 -7.66 -25.58 1.41
CA SER A 140 -8.69 -25.52 0.36
C SER A 140 -8.88 -24.08 -0.11
N VAL A 141 -9.58 -23.91 -1.24
CA VAL A 141 -9.89 -22.56 -1.74
C VAL A 141 -10.83 -21.83 -0.78
N GLU A 142 -11.82 -22.52 -0.25
CA GLU A 142 -12.82 -21.96 0.67
C GLU A 142 -12.16 -21.50 1.97
N ALA A 143 -11.29 -22.31 2.56
CA ALA A 143 -10.57 -21.94 3.78
C ALA A 143 -9.61 -20.76 3.55
N PHE A 144 -8.98 -20.69 2.37
CA PHE A 144 -8.12 -19.55 2.03
C PHE A 144 -8.92 -18.27 1.82
N VAL A 145 -10.09 -18.34 1.17
CA VAL A 145 -11.01 -17.20 1.01
C VAL A 145 -11.53 -16.72 2.36
N GLU A 146 -11.81 -17.62 3.29
CA GLU A 146 -12.14 -17.24 4.67
C GLU A 146 -10.98 -16.47 5.32
N GLN A 147 -9.73 -16.94 5.17
CA GLN A 147 -8.54 -16.20 5.65
C GLN A 147 -8.42 -14.80 4.99
N MET A 148 -8.70 -14.69 3.68
CA MET A 148 -8.70 -13.38 2.99
C MET A 148 -9.73 -12.43 3.60
N ASN A 149 -10.95 -12.87 3.87
CA ASN A 149 -11.99 -12.05 4.47
C ASN A 149 -11.68 -11.71 5.95
N ASN A 150 -11.11 -12.65 6.71
CA ASN A 150 -10.66 -12.40 8.08
C ASN A 150 -9.55 -11.35 8.11
N LYS A 151 -8.56 -11.41 7.19
CA LYS A 151 -7.52 -10.39 7.06
C LYS A 151 -8.10 -9.05 6.61
N ALA A 152 -9.09 -9.04 5.73
CA ALA A 152 -9.79 -7.81 5.36
C ALA A 152 -10.45 -7.15 6.58
N ALA A 153 -11.13 -7.93 7.43
CA ALA A 153 -11.72 -7.44 8.67
C ALA A 153 -10.66 -6.94 9.66
N GLU A 154 -9.55 -7.66 9.84
CA GLU A 154 -8.41 -7.28 10.69
C GLU A 154 -7.83 -5.91 10.26
N LEU A 155 -7.68 -5.69 8.95
CA LEU A 155 -7.18 -4.44 8.39
C LEU A 155 -8.24 -3.33 8.29
N GLY A 156 -9.47 -3.57 8.70
CA GLY A 156 -10.57 -2.61 8.64
C GLY A 156 -11.07 -2.31 7.23
N LEU A 157 -10.94 -3.25 6.28
CA LEU A 157 -11.36 -3.08 4.87
C LEU A 157 -12.87 -3.31 4.75
N THR A 158 -13.65 -2.36 5.25
CA THR A 158 -15.11 -2.51 5.41
C THR A 158 -15.90 -2.53 4.09
N GLY A 159 -15.30 -2.04 3.02
CA GLY A 159 -15.86 -2.05 1.66
C GLY A 159 -15.38 -3.21 0.80
N THR A 160 -14.70 -4.22 1.39
CA THR A 160 -14.06 -5.31 0.65
C THR A 160 -14.63 -6.67 1.04
N HIS A 161 -14.84 -7.51 0.04
CA HIS A 161 -15.20 -8.92 0.23
C HIS A 161 -14.59 -9.76 -0.90
N TYR A 162 -14.00 -10.89 -0.56
CA TYR A 162 -13.36 -11.83 -1.48
C TYR A 162 -14.19 -13.11 -1.63
N THR A 163 -14.27 -13.63 -2.86
CA THR A 163 -14.90 -14.93 -3.18
C THR A 163 -13.92 -15.93 -3.77
N ASN A 164 -12.76 -15.46 -4.24
CA ASN A 164 -11.71 -16.31 -4.80
C ASN A 164 -10.32 -15.64 -4.69
N PRO A 165 -9.21 -16.42 -4.75
CA PRO A 165 -7.86 -15.87 -4.58
C PRO A 165 -7.28 -15.23 -5.84
N VAL A 166 -7.97 -15.33 -6.98
CA VAL A 166 -7.48 -14.94 -8.31
C VAL A 166 -7.95 -13.53 -8.70
N GLY A 167 -9.16 -13.15 -8.27
CA GLY A 167 -9.87 -11.97 -8.72
C GLY A 167 -10.72 -12.23 -9.98
N LEU A 168 -11.16 -13.47 -10.19
CA LEU A 168 -12.18 -13.77 -11.18
C LEU A 168 -13.46 -13.05 -10.81
N HIS A 169 -14.21 -12.65 -11.85
CA HIS A 169 -15.45 -11.92 -11.61
C HIS A 169 -16.48 -12.74 -10.83
N ASP A 170 -16.98 -12.11 -9.80
CA ASP A 170 -18.13 -12.50 -9.00
C ASP A 170 -18.75 -11.21 -8.44
N ALA A 171 -20.07 -11.12 -8.43
CA ALA A 171 -20.77 -9.94 -7.94
C ALA A 171 -20.50 -9.65 -6.45
N GLN A 172 -20.11 -10.67 -5.69
CA GLN A 172 -19.72 -10.57 -4.28
C GLN A 172 -18.20 -10.37 -4.09
N ASN A 173 -17.40 -10.38 -5.15
CA ASN A 173 -15.97 -10.07 -5.10
C ASN A 173 -15.74 -8.59 -5.41
N TYR A 174 -15.79 -7.75 -4.39
CA TYR A 174 -15.71 -6.29 -4.53
C TYR A 174 -14.75 -5.67 -3.52
N THR A 175 -14.36 -4.43 -3.79
CA THR A 175 -13.47 -3.62 -2.96
C THR A 175 -13.75 -2.13 -3.16
N THR A 176 -13.02 -1.27 -2.45
CA THR A 176 -12.99 0.18 -2.67
C THR A 176 -11.55 0.65 -2.88
N VAL A 177 -11.37 1.83 -3.46
CA VAL A 177 -10.02 2.42 -3.61
C VAL A 177 -9.38 2.69 -2.26
N ARG A 178 -10.16 3.10 -1.27
CA ARG A 178 -9.69 3.29 0.12
C ARG A 178 -9.15 2.00 0.71
N ASP A 179 -9.88 0.91 0.57
CA ASP A 179 -9.48 -0.38 1.10
C ASP A 179 -8.24 -0.93 0.38
N ILE A 180 -8.17 -0.75 -0.95
CA ILE A 180 -6.97 -1.12 -1.73
C ILE A 180 -5.75 -0.32 -1.25
N HIS A 181 -5.91 1.00 -0.97
CA HIS A 181 -4.83 1.82 -0.43
C HIS A 181 -4.34 1.26 0.92
N THR A 182 -5.25 0.94 1.82
CA THR A 182 -4.91 0.35 3.13
C THR A 182 -4.18 -0.98 2.97
N LEU A 183 -4.72 -1.89 2.14
CA LEU A 183 -4.12 -3.19 1.87
C LEU A 183 -2.73 -3.07 1.21
N ALA A 184 -2.59 -2.24 0.19
CA ALA A 184 -1.32 -2.06 -0.52
C ALA A 184 -0.25 -1.42 0.38
N THR A 185 -0.63 -0.44 1.20
CA THR A 185 0.25 0.18 2.19
C THR A 185 0.72 -0.84 3.23
N TYR A 186 -0.17 -1.73 3.67
CA TYR A 186 0.17 -2.82 4.58
C TYR A 186 1.13 -3.82 3.93
N ALA A 187 0.80 -4.31 2.72
CA ALA A 187 1.59 -5.29 2.00
C ALA A 187 3.02 -4.79 1.68
N LEU A 188 3.17 -3.51 1.33
CA LEU A 188 4.47 -2.89 1.00
C LEU A 188 5.41 -2.74 2.21
N LYS A 189 4.96 -2.99 3.45
CA LYS A 189 5.84 -3.10 4.62
C LYS A 189 6.65 -4.39 4.62
N ASN A 190 6.20 -5.41 3.91
CA ASN A 190 6.93 -6.66 3.75
C ASN A 190 7.98 -6.50 2.64
N GLU A 191 9.26 -6.65 2.98
CA GLU A 191 10.37 -6.45 2.05
C GLU A 191 10.36 -7.42 0.86
N THR A 192 9.90 -8.66 1.06
CA THR A 192 9.75 -9.63 -0.05
C THR A 192 8.64 -9.17 -1.00
N PHE A 193 7.49 -8.76 -0.48
CA PHE A 193 6.40 -8.22 -1.30
C PHE A 193 6.88 -7.03 -2.13
N LYS A 194 7.54 -6.07 -1.48
CA LYS A 194 8.08 -4.86 -2.11
C LYS A 194 9.07 -5.21 -3.22
N THR A 195 10.07 -6.05 -2.92
CA THR A 195 11.07 -6.49 -3.89
C THR A 195 10.41 -7.14 -5.12
N VAL A 196 9.45 -8.06 -4.90
CA VAL A 196 8.78 -8.77 -5.99
C VAL A 196 7.94 -7.83 -6.85
N CYS A 197 7.15 -6.94 -6.26
CA CYS A 197 6.31 -6.03 -7.03
C CYS A 197 7.11 -4.97 -7.81
N GLU A 198 8.30 -4.62 -7.35
CA GLU A 198 9.23 -3.69 -8.03
C GLU A 198 10.10 -4.36 -9.11
N THR A 199 10.05 -5.70 -9.22
CA THR A 199 10.84 -6.45 -10.19
C THR A 199 10.15 -6.47 -11.56
N ALA A 200 10.84 -6.02 -12.61
CA ALA A 200 10.31 -6.01 -13.97
C ALA A 200 10.42 -7.38 -14.66
N ARG A 201 11.50 -8.13 -14.38
CA ARG A 201 11.78 -9.45 -14.97
C ARG A 201 12.39 -10.36 -13.92
N TYR A 202 11.95 -11.61 -13.88
CA TYR A 202 12.45 -12.63 -12.96
C TYR A 202 12.67 -13.95 -13.70
N THR A 203 13.76 -14.64 -13.40
CA THR A 203 14.06 -15.95 -14.00
C THR A 203 13.79 -17.04 -12.96
N ILE A 204 12.83 -17.89 -13.25
CA ILE A 204 12.60 -19.15 -12.54
C ILE A 204 13.65 -20.13 -13.04
N GLU A 205 14.44 -20.68 -12.12
CA GLU A 205 15.47 -21.67 -12.42
C GLU A 205 14.87 -22.97 -12.97
N ALA A 206 15.72 -23.84 -13.52
CA ALA A 206 15.27 -25.14 -14.01
C ALA A 206 14.61 -25.96 -12.90
N THR A 207 13.43 -26.50 -13.21
CA THR A 207 12.63 -27.35 -12.31
C THR A 207 12.86 -28.83 -12.57
N ASN A 208 12.16 -29.69 -11.84
CA ASN A 208 12.15 -31.14 -12.13
C ASN A 208 11.56 -31.51 -13.52
N MET A 209 10.84 -30.57 -14.19
CA MET A 209 10.10 -30.86 -15.43
C MET A 209 10.34 -29.86 -16.55
N SER A 210 11.01 -28.75 -16.31
CA SER A 210 11.19 -27.68 -17.30
C SER A 210 12.52 -26.95 -17.12
N GLY A 211 13.09 -26.45 -18.21
CA GLY A 211 14.25 -25.57 -18.17
C GLY A 211 13.94 -24.20 -17.57
N LYS A 212 14.97 -23.37 -17.43
CA LYS A 212 14.83 -21.97 -17.00
C LYS A 212 13.83 -21.21 -17.85
N ARG A 213 13.03 -20.37 -17.20
CA ARG A 213 12.08 -19.48 -17.87
C ARG A 213 12.06 -18.10 -17.24
N THR A 214 11.99 -17.06 -18.04
CA THR A 214 11.86 -15.69 -17.58
C THR A 214 10.41 -15.27 -17.67
N ILE A 215 9.91 -14.73 -16.56
CA ILE A 215 8.59 -14.10 -16.44
C ILE A 215 8.75 -12.59 -16.35
N SER A 216 7.72 -11.85 -16.74
CA SER A 216 7.75 -10.39 -16.78
C SER A 216 6.57 -9.80 -16.02
N THR A 217 6.77 -8.57 -15.55
CA THR A 217 5.70 -7.81 -14.91
C THR A 217 4.56 -7.50 -15.87
N THR A 218 3.34 -7.47 -15.35
CA THR A 218 2.17 -6.95 -16.08
C THR A 218 2.05 -5.43 -16.00
N ASN A 219 2.82 -4.77 -15.14
CA ASN A 219 2.87 -3.32 -15.04
C ASN A 219 3.83 -2.75 -16.07
N LEU A 220 3.30 -2.35 -17.23
CA LEU A 220 4.09 -1.83 -18.35
C LEU A 220 4.82 -0.51 -18.01
N MET A 221 4.48 0.17 -16.92
CA MET A 221 5.23 1.35 -16.48
C MET A 221 6.65 1.00 -16.00
N GLN A 222 6.90 -0.26 -15.66
CA GLN A 222 8.21 -0.75 -15.19
C GLN A 222 9.07 -1.34 -16.34
N ASP A 223 8.49 -1.60 -17.52
CA ASP A 223 9.24 -2.20 -18.66
C ASP A 223 9.69 -1.12 -19.62
N SER A 224 11.01 -0.86 -19.66
CA SER A 224 11.64 0.13 -20.52
C SER A 224 11.46 -0.12 -22.01
N ASN A 225 10.97 -1.30 -22.42
CA ASN A 225 10.70 -1.63 -23.81
C ASN A 225 9.28 -1.27 -24.26
N THR A 226 8.48 -0.65 -23.38
CA THR A 226 7.09 -0.26 -23.69
C THR A 226 6.94 1.25 -23.82
N ASN A 227 5.92 1.68 -24.58
CA ASN A 227 5.56 3.11 -24.67
C ASN A 227 4.92 3.66 -23.39
N TYR A 228 4.69 2.81 -22.39
CA TYR A 228 4.12 3.18 -21.08
C TYR A 228 5.17 3.29 -20.00
N TYR A 229 6.44 3.05 -20.33
CA TYR A 229 7.53 3.15 -19.37
C TYR A 229 7.55 4.51 -18.67
N TYR A 230 7.65 4.48 -17.36
CA TYR A 230 7.77 5.67 -16.54
C TYR A 230 8.87 5.47 -15.50
N GLN A 231 9.99 6.15 -15.68
CA GLN A 231 11.24 5.91 -14.95
C GLN A 231 11.10 5.95 -13.41
N TYR A 232 10.08 6.63 -12.90
CA TYR A 232 9.82 6.75 -11.47
C TYR A 232 8.90 5.66 -10.92
N ALA A 233 8.19 4.92 -11.78
CA ALA A 233 7.27 3.86 -11.37
C ALA A 233 8.03 2.68 -10.76
N ARG A 234 7.43 2.05 -9.69
CA ARG A 234 8.05 0.93 -8.97
C ARG A 234 7.18 -0.31 -8.93
N GLY A 235 5.98 -0.31 -8.56
CA GLY A 235 5.10 -1.48 -8.43
C GLY A 235 3.68 -1.10 -8.85
N VAL A 236 2.58 -1.71 -8.47
CA VAL A 236 2.46 -2.85 -7.55
C VAL A 236 1.74 -3.99 -8.28
N LYS A 237 0.52 -3.72 -8.82
CA LYS A 237 -0.33 -4.76 -9.43
C LYS A 237 -1.30 -4.18 -10.45
N THR A 238 -1.49 -4.91 -11.54
CA THR A 238 -2.54 -4.67 -12.55
C THR A 238 -3.72 -5.60 -12.35
N GLY A 239 -4.88 -5.23 -12.83
CA GLY A 239 -6.08 -6.06 -12.90
C GLY A 239 -6.89 -5.78 -14.16
N PHE A 240 -7.58 -6.82 -14.65
CA PHE A 240 -8.53 -6.71 -15.73
C PHE A 240 -9.54 -7.86 -15.72
N THR A 241 -10.80 -7.54 -15.80
CA THR A 241 -11.90 -8.35 -16.32
C THR A 241 -12.82 -7.40 -17.09
N ASP A 242 -13.74 -7.91 -17.87
CA ASP A 242 -14.66 -7.06 -18.64
C ASP A 242 -15.51 -6.17 -17.70
N GLU A 243 -15.93 -6.70 -16.55
CA GLU A 243 -16.74 -5.98 -15.57
C GLU A 243 -15.90 -5.00 -14.74
N ALA A 244 -14.68 -5.36 -14.39
CA ALA A 244 -13.77 -4.52 -13.61
C ALA A 244 -13.17 -3.38 -14.44
N GLY A 245 -13.12 -3.52 -15.78
CA GLY A 245 -12.29 -2.68 -16.61
C GLY A 245 -10.80 -2.83 -16.26
N ARG A 246 -9.97 -1.89 -16.69
CA ARG A 246 -8.55 -1.90 -16.36
C ARG A 246 -8.30 -1.27 -15.01
N CYS A 247 -7.52 -1.95 -14.18
CA CYS A 247 -7.19 -1.53 -12.81
C CYS A 247 -5.67 -1.50 -12.63
N LEU A 248 -5.19 -0.52 -11.87
CA LEU A 248 -3.78 -0.40 -11.54
C LEU A 248 -3.62 0.13 -10.11
N VAL A 249 -2.80 -0.54 -9.36
CA VAL A 249 -2.13 0.00 -8.16
C VAL A 249 -0.67 0.17 -8.55
N SER A 250 -0.16 1.39 -8.47
CA SER A 250 1.24 1.68 -8.75
C SER A 250 1.84 2.57 -7.69
N THR A 251 3.16 2.53 -7.54
CA THR A 251 3.92 3.47 -6.74
C THR A 251 4.94 4.18 -7.62
N ALA A 252 5.38 5.35 -7.19
CA ALA A 252 6.47 6.08 -7.84
C ALA A 252 7.33 6.77 -6.78
N THR A 253 8.64 6.82 -7.03
CA THR A 253 9.59 7.53 -6.18
C THR A 253 10.18 8.70 -6.96
N TYR A 254 10.07 9.90 -6.41
CA TYR A 254 10.62 11.13 -7.00
C TYR A 254 11.27 11.98 -5.92
N ASN A 255 12.51 12.39 -6.14
CA ASN A 255 13.30 13.18 -5.18
C ASN A 255 13.34 12.60 -3.75
N GLY A 256 13.35 11.26 -3.64
CA GLY A 256 13.37 10.56 -2.35
C GLY A 256 12.02 10.37 -1.69
N TYR A 257 10.94 10.90 -2.27
CA TYR A 257 9.57 10.77 -1.76
C TYR A 257 8.75 9.76 -2.55
N ASN A 258 7.85 9.08 -1.85
CA ASN A 258 7.08 7.97 -2.38
C ASN A 258 5.60 8.34 -2.53
N TYR A 259 5.04 7.95 -3.65
CA TYR A 259 3.63 8.19 -3.99
C TYR A 259 2.97 6.88 -4.41
N MET A 260 1.69 6.74 -4.09
CA MET A 260 0.85 5.64 -4.56
C MET A 260 -0.31 6.19 -5.39
N CYS A 261 -0.49 5.62 -6.58
CA CYS A 261 -1.63 5.89 -7.45
C CYS A 261 -2.45 4.61 -7.63
N ILE A 262 -3.76 4.73 -7.38
CA ILE A 262 -4.73 3.65 -7.54
C ILE A 262 -5.78 4.13 -8.53
N LEU A 263 -5.94 3.42 -9.64
CA LEU A 263 -6.97 3.68 -10.64
C LEU A 263 -7.77 2.40 -10.88
N MET A 264 -9.09 2.51 -10.72
CA MET A 264 -10.02 1.40 -10.85
C MET A 264 -11.05 1.69 -11.93
N LYS A 265 -11.34 0.65 -12.71
CA LYS A 265 -12.32 0.70 -13.80
C LYS A 265 -11.99 1.80 -14.82
N CYS A 266 -10.73 1.84 -15.27
CA CYS A 266 -10.36 2.59 -16.47
C CYS A 266 -10.96 1.94 -17.72
N PRO A 267 -11.27 2.74 -18.77
CA PRO A 267 -11.79 2.21 -20.03
C PRO A 267 -10.88 1.13 -20.63
N ALA A 268 -11.49 0.06 -21.16
CA ALA A 268 -10.78 -1.04 -21.82
C ALA A 268 -10.73 -0.89 -23.35
N ASN A 269 -10.71 0.34 -23.85
CA ASN A 269 -10.73 0.63 -25.27
C ASN A 269 -9.50 0.09 -25.98
N ALA A 270 -9.70 -0.46 -27.18
CA ALA A 270 -8.63 -0.98 -28.02
C ALA A 270 -7.53 0.07 -28.26
N GLY A 271 -6.29 -0.31 -28.03
CA GLY A 271 -5.09 0.46 -28.38
C GLY A 271 -4.60 1.46 -27.33
N LYS A 272 -5.33 1.72 -26.24
CA LYS A 272 -4.86 2.61 -25.16
C LYS A 272 -4.96 1.94 -23.80
N ARG A 273 -3.94 2.12 -22.99
CA ARG A 273 -3.83 1.63 -21.62
C ARG A 273 -3.95 2.85 -20.68
N TYR A 274 -5.19 3.30 -20.47
CA TYR A 274 -5.49 4.50 -19.69
C TYR A 274 -4.97 4.41 -18.25
N GLU A 275 -5.01 3.24 -17.65
CA GLU A 275 -4.48 3.00 -16.31
C GLU A 275 -3.00 3.39 -16.17
N PHE A 276 -2.18 3.22 -17.22
CA PHE A 276 -0.77 3.64 -17.20
C PHE A 276 -0.61 5.11 -17.56
N ILE A 277 -1.34 5.58 -18.59
CA ILE A 277 -1.28 6.96 -19.08
C ILE A 277 -1.70 7.92 -17.95
N GLU A 278 -2.84 7.65 -17.34
CA GLU A 278 -3.42 8.51 -16.30
C GLU A 278 -2.61 8.47 -15.01
N SER A 279 -2.08 7.30 -14.61
CA SER A 279 -1.18 7.21 -13.47
C SER A 279 0.10 8.05 -13.68
N ALA A 280 0.71 7.97 -14.87
CA ALA A 280 1.88 8.79 -15.20
C ALA A 280 1.55 10.29 -15.22
N ASN A 281 0.36 10.68 -15.69
CA ASN A 281 -0.10 12.07 -15.68
C ASN A 281 -0.32 12.58 -14.25
N LEU A 282 -0.96 11.78 -13.40
CA LEU A 282 -1.16 12.09 -11.98
C LEU A 282 0.17 12.27 -11.24
N TYR A 283 1.15 11.40 -11.48
CA TYR A 283 2.49 11.55 -10.91
C TYR A 283 3.17 12.84 -11.39
N ARG A 284 3.17 13.10 -12.71
CA ARG A 284 3.77 14.35 -13.25
C ARG A 284 3.09 15.60 -12.67
N TRP A 285 1.77 15.55 -12.58
CA TRP A 285 1.01 16.64 -11.97
C TRP A 285 1.42 16.86 -10.51
N ALA A 286 1.50 15.79 -9.71
CA ALA A 286 1.95 15.91 -8.32
C ALA A 286 3.37 16.47 -8.22
N PHE A 287 4.31 15.92 -9.00
CA PHE A 287 5.71 16.35 -8.97
C PHE A 287 5.93 17.80 -9.41
N ASN A 288 5.06 18.31 -10.28
CA ASN A 288 5.17 19.68 -10.78
C ASN A 288 4.45 20.72 -9.88
N ASN A 289 3.44 20.32 -9.13
CA ASN A 289 2.60 21.26 -8.39
C ASN A 289 2.76 21.18 -6.87
N PHE A 290 3.45 20.16 -6.36
CA PHE A 290 3.62 19.95 -4.92
C PHE A 290 5.07 19.76 -4.54
N SER A 291 5.40 20.19 -3.33
CA SER A 291 6.70 19.96 -2.71
C SER A 291 6.54 19.62 -1.22
N PHE A 292 7.53 18.94 -0.69
CA PHE A 292 7.60 18.67 0.74
C PHE A 292 8.15 19.90 1.44
N LYS A 293 7.38 20.41 2.41
CA LYS A 293 7.72 21.60 3.19
C LYS A 293 7.71 21.27 4.68
N GLN A 294 8.73 21.74 5.38
CA GLN A 294 8.73 21.68 6.84
C GLN A 294 7.75 22.75 7.36
N VAL A 295 6.81 22.34 8.19
CA VAL A 295 5.77 23.20 8.76
C VAL A 295 5.89 23.36 10.28
N ALA A 296 6.71 22.53 10.91
CA ALA A 296 7.09 22.73 12.32
C ALA A 296 8.50 22.18 12.57
N ASP A 297 9.20 22.81 13.48
CA ASP A 297 10.53 22.40 13.93
C ASP A 297 10.40 21.52 15.17
N SER A 298 11.38 20.64 15.40
CA SER A 298 11.46 19.82 16.62
C SER A 298 12.21 20.53 17.75
N THR A 299 12.78 21.69 17.51
CA THR A 299 13.52 22.50 18.50
C THR A 299 12.63 23.53 19.20
N GLU A 300 11.47 23.85 18.61
CA GLU A 300 10.51 24.80 19.17
C GLU A 300 9.34 24.03 19.84
N PRO A 301 8.83 24.50 20.97
CA PRO A 301 7.69 23.86 21.62
C PRO A 301 6.42 24.04 20.77
N VAL A 302 5.69 22.96 20.60
CA VAL A 302 4.42 22.93 19.82
C VAL A 302 3.25 23.43 20.67
N CYS A 303 3.23 23.06 21.94
CA CYS A 303 2.26 23.48 22.92
C CYS A 303 2.80 23.23 24.33
N GLU A 304 2.04 23.64 25.33
CA GLU A 304 2.30 23.36 26.74
C GLU A 304 1.22 22.44 27.30
N LEU A 305 1.63 21.47 28.12
CA LEU A 305 0.72 20.58 28.82
C LEU A 305 0.69 21.01 30.33
N PRO A 306 -0.48 21.27 30.91
CA PRO A 306 -0.63 21.50 32.36
C PRO A 306 -0.22 20.28 33.16
N VAL A 307 0.51 20.49 34.26
CA VAL A 307 1.01 19.45 35.15
C VAL A 307 0.49 19.68 36.55
N ASP A 308 -0.18 18.68 37.14
CA ASP A 308 -0.61 18.68 38.50
C ASP A 308 0.43 18.02 39.40
N LEU A 309 0.35 18.30 40.72
CA LEU A 309 1.21 17.75 41.76
C LEU A 309 2.72 18.02 41.55
N SER A 310 3.06 19.05 40.79
CA SER A 310 4.42 19.53 40.61
C SER A 310 4.70 20.72 41.55
N PHE A 311 5.91 20.75 42.11
CA PHE A 311 6.39 21.88 42.96
C PHE A 311 7.25 22.88 42.18
N GLU A 312 7.61 22.55 40.90
CA GLU A 312 8.58 23.32 40.12
C GLU A 312 7.97 24.08 39.00
N THR A 313 6.91 23.53 38.36
CA THR A 313 6.25 24.12 37.20
C THR A 313 4.81 23.67 37.08
N ASP A 314 3.96 24.55 36.57
CA ASP A 314 2.56 24.25 36.25
C ASP A 314 2.38 23.71 34.83
N PHE A 315 3.43 23.78 34.00
CA PHE A 315 3.38 23.39 32.57
C PHE A 315 4.68 22.71 32.14
N VAL A 316 4.56 21.81 31.18
CA VAL A 316 5.68 21.17 30.50
C VAL A 316 5.59 21.46 28.99
N PRO A 317 6.66 22.02 28.37
CA PRO A 317 6.67 22.24 26.92
C PRO A 317 6.77 20.92 26.18
N LEU A 318 5.95 20.76 25.12
CA LEU A 318 5.93 19.59 24.27
C LEU A 318 6.56 19.93 22.92
N TYR A 319 7.36 18.98 22.40
CA TYR A 319 8.10 19.12 21.17
C TYR A 319 7.74 17.97 20.22
N PHE A 320 7.85 18.19 18.91
CA PHE A 320 7.85 17.08 17.98
C PHE A 320 9.14 16.25 18.15
N GLU A 321 9.04 14.94 18.01
CA GLU A 321 10.21 14.05 17.99
C GLU A 321 11.13 14.37 16.83
N LYS A 322 10.54 14.76 15.71
CA LYS A 322 11.22 15.11 14.46
C LYS A 322 10.55 16.34 13.86
N PRO A 323 11.24 17.11 13.00
CA PRO A 323 10.60 18.15 12.23
C PRO A 323 9.37 17.61 11.50
N PHE A 324 8.26 18.34 11.56
CA PHE A 324 7.04 17.94 10.88
C PHE A 324 7.08 18.45 9.42
N VAL A 325 7.16 17.50 8.50
CA VAL A 325 7.19 17.76 7.06
C VAL A 325 5.92 17.22 6.45
N THR A 326 5.28 18.01 5.58
CA THR A 326 4.11 17.58 4.82
C THR A 326 4.20 18.03 3.37
N VAL A 327 3.39 17.42 2.50
CA VAL A 327 3.32 17.78 1.07
C VAL A 327 2.29 18.89 0.87
N LEU A 328 2.70 19.98 0.24
CA LEU A 328 1.89 21.18 0.04
C LEU A 328 2.02 21.67 -1.41
N PRO A 329 1.03 22.41 -1.94
CA PRO A 329 1.18 23.14 -3.18
C PRO A 329 2.46 24.00 -3.18
N ASN A 330 3.09 24.11 -4.34
CA ASN A 330 4.36 24.86 -4.45
C ASN A 330 4.22 26.33 -4.02
N GLU A 331 3.07 26.95 -4.29
CA GLU A 331 2.73 28.31 -3.90
C GLU A 331 2.31 28.48 -2.44
N ALA A 332 2.05 27.41 -1.71
CA ALA A 332 1.65 27.49 -0.31
C ALA A 332 2.80 28.05 0.55
N ASP A 333 2.51 29.07 1.35
CA ASP A 333 3.43 29.58 2.36
C ASP A 333 3.35 28.72 3.63
N SER A 334 4.38 27.93 3.87
CA SER A 334 4.44 27.04 5.04
C SER A 334 4.45 27.81 6.38
N SER A 335 4.86 29.08 6.38
CA SER A 335 4.86 29.92 7.60
C SER A 335 3.46 30.30 8.09
N THR A 336 2.45 30.18 7.22
CA THR A 336 1.05 30.47 7.56
C THR A 336 0.30 29.25 8.11
N ILE A 337 0.92 28.08 8.12
CA ILE A 337 0.30 26.85 8.54
C ILE A 337 0.36 26.71 10.06
N VAL A 338 -0.80 26.55 10.67
CA VAL A 338 -0.92 26.30 12.11
C VAL A 338 -1.03 24.82 12.37
N VAL A 339 -0.02 24.24 12.99
CA VAL A 339 -0.04 22.84 13.44
C VAL A 339 -0.73 22.78 14.79
N LYS A 340 -1.79 21.98 14.91
CA LYS A 340 -2.51 21.75 16.17
C LYS A 340 -2.29 20.30 16.61
N PRO A 341 -1.44 20.05 17.61
CA PRO A 341 -1.26 18.70 18.14
C PRO A 341 -2.54 18.20 18.82
N LYS A 342 -2.84 16.92 18.64
CA LYS A 342 -3.89 16.24 19.39
C LYS A 342 -3.23 15.51 20.55
N LEU A 343 -3.48 15.97 21.77
CA LEU A 343 -2.95 15.36 22.96
C LEU A 343 -3.81 14.17 23.42
N THR A 344 -3.19 13.17 24.05
CA THR A 344 -3.87 12.02 24.65
C THR A 344 -4.52 12.35 25.99
N CYS A 345 -4.11 13.47 26.60
CA CYS A 345 -4.67 14.00 27.85
C CYS A 345 -4.61 15.52 27.84
N GLU A 346 -5.54 16.16 28.53
CA GLU A 346 -5.57 17.61 28.72
C GLU A 346 -4.64 18.07 29.86
N ARG A 347 -4.29 17.17 30.76
CA ARG A 347 -3.52 17.43 31.99
C ARG A 347 -2.88 16.13 32.48
N LYS A 348 -1.76 16.21 33.18
CA LYS A 348 -1.06 15.05 33.73
C LYS A 348 -0.43 15.32 35.10
N ASP A 349 -0.43 14.30 35.96
CA ASP A 349 0.24 14.36 37.26
C ASP A 349 1.75 14.16 37.12
N ALA A 350 2.54 14.89 37.92
CA ALA A 350 3.98 14.65 38.01
C ALA A 350 4.26 13.31 38.76
N PRO A 351 5.40 12.63 38.44
CA PRO A 351 6.45 13.06 37.53
C PRO A 351 6.20 12.66 36.07
N ILE A 352 6.52 13.54 35.12
CA ILE A 352 6.51 13.27 33.73
C ILE A 352 7.92 12.84 33.29
N LYS A 353 8.04 11.75 32.53
CA LYS A 353 9.33 11.21 32.10
C LYS A 353 9.74 11.76 30.73
N LYS A 354 11.05 12.04 30.58
CA LYS A 354 11.62 12.40 29.30
C LYS A 354 11.34 11.31 28.25
N GLY A 355 10.84 11.70 27.07
CA GLY A 355 10.51 10.79 25.96
C GLY A 355 9.13 10.12 26.13
N GLU A 356 8.32 10.56 27.07
CA GLU A 356 6.95 10.10 27.20
C GLU A 356 6.08 10.69 26.06
N ILE A 357 5.35 9.80 25.36
CA ILE A 357 4.46 10.19 24.26
C ILE A 357 3.10 10.55 24.82
N LEU A 358 2.62 11.76 24.54
CA LEU A 358 1.33 12.28 25.04
C LEU A 358 0.40 12.80 23.90
N GLY A 359 0.70 12.47 22.64
CA GLY A 359 -0.11 12.87 21.50
C GLY A 359 0.09 12.01 20.27
#